data_63d3f896937dfae5c01e7daa70c134dd
#
_entry.id   63d3f896937dfae5c01e7daa70c134dd
#
_cell.length_a   1.000
_cell.length_b   1.000
_cell.length_c   1.000
_cell.angle_alpha   90.00
_cell.angle_beta   90.00
_cell.angle_gamma   90.00
#
_symmetry.space_group_name_H-M   'P 1'
#
loop_
_entity.id
_entity.type
_entity.pdbx_description
1 polymer ?
#
loop_
_entity_poly.entity_id
_entity_poly.type
_entity_poly.pdbx_seq_one_letter_code
_entity_poly.pdbx_strand_id
1 'polypeptide(L)'
;MTTIVNADYWEALWFGGRRYRHLDGAEARLMDERLGAGRGRRALDIGCGDGSLARHLHHERGYRTTGIDISPTAVDLAASHDARPGSGPAWRCADITTGDLTALPDPAYAVITCRLVYRWMDDKGAFLSRVRHLLAPGGIFWVVTEIAGRREDTDPLHTLGISPAETELLTSGWSSVQTADLDVLRCFALRP
;
A
#
# COMPACT_ATOMS: atom_id res chain seq x y z
N MET A 1 16.92 -22.07 3.97
CA MET A 1 15.60 -22.20 3.31
C MET A 1 15.05 -20.81 3.07
N THR A 2 14.80 -20.43 1.83
CA THR A 2 14.15 -19.16 1.53
C THR A 2 12.68 -19.27 1.89
N THR A 3 12.18 -18.41 2.76
CA THR A 3 10.75 -18.37 3.11
C THR A 3 9.98 -17.89 1.87
N ILE A 4 9.05 -18.72 1.38
CA ILE A 4 8.14 -18.30 0.31
C ILE A 4 7.10 -17.37 0.93
N VAL A 5 7.08 -16.13 0.47
CA VAL A 5 6.14 -15.10 0.93
C VAL A 5 4.93 -15.10 -0.01
N ASN A 6 3.88 -15.80 0.37
CA ASN A 6 2.64 -15.97 -0.39
C ASN A 6 1.40 -15.71 0.49
N ALA A 7 0.22 -16.00 -0.02
CA ALA A 7 -1.04 -15.82 0.72
C ALA A 7 -1.05 -16.58 2.05
N ASP A 8 -0.61 -17.83 2.07
CA ASP A 8 -0.60 -18.65 3.29
C ASP A 8 0.36 -18.10 4.35
N TYR A 9 1.51 -17.53 3.92
CA TYR A 9 2.46 -16.87 4.82
C TYR A 9 1.81 -15.68 5.53
N TRP A 10 1.16 -14.80 4.78
CA TRP A 10 0.51 -13.62 5.34
C TRP A 10 -0.70 -13.98 6.19
N GLU A 11 -1.52 -14.92 5.73
CA GLU A 11 -2.68 -15.41 6.47
C GLU A 11 -2.26 -15.97 7.84
N ALA A 12 -1.21 -16.80 7.89
CA ALA A 12 -0.71 -17.34 9.15
C ALA A 12 -0.25 -16.23 10.13
N LEU A 13 0.37 -15.17 9.64
CA LEU A 13 0.82 -14.05 10.48
C LEU A 13 -0.37 -13.24 11.03
N TRP A 14 -1.35 -12.91 10.19
CA TRP A 14 -2.54 -12.17 10.62
C TRP A 14 -3.40 -12.99 11.57
N PHE A 15 -3.64 -14.26 11.25
CA PHE A 15 -4.38 -15.18 12.12
C PHE A 15 -3.68 -15.39 13.47
N GLY A 16 -2.36 -15.46 13.49
CA GLY A 16 -1.54 -15.51 14.69
C GLY A 16 -1.50 -14.21 15.51
N GLY A 17 -2.26 -13.19 15.12
CA GLY A 17 -2.38 -11.94 15.87
C GLY A 17 -1.25 -10.94 15.60
N ARG A 18 -0.42 -11.13 14.55
CA ARG A 18 0.60 -10.15 14.18
C ARG A 18 -0.04 -8.81 13.82
N ARG A 19 0.61 -7.71 14.26
CA ARG A 19 0.23 -6.35 13.90
C ARG A 19 1.42 -5.63 13.33
N TYR A 20 1.17 -4.66 12.47
CA TYR A 20 2.19 -3.92 11.76
C TYR A 20 2.18 -2.45 12.17
N ARG A 21 3.23 -1.71 11.74
CA ARG A 21 3.39 -0.29 12.05
C ARG A 21 2.18 0.52 11.57
N HIS A 22 1.51 1.18 12.51
CA HIS A 22 0.40 2.09 12.21
C HIS A 22 0.88 3.33 11.44
N LEU A 23 -0.07 3.96 10.73
CA LEU A 23 0.13 5.27 10.14
C LEU A 23 0.34 6.29 11.27
N ASP A 24 1.50 6.93 11.31
CA ASP A 24 1.76 7.99 12.28
C ASP A 24 1.38 9.38 11.73
N GLY A 25 1.31 10.36 12.63
CA GLY A 25 0.86 11.70 12.26
C GLY A 25 1.81 12.45 11.31
N ALA A 26 3.10 12.14 11.27
CA ALA A 26 4.04 12.76 10.34
C ALA A 26 3.86 12.20 8.93
N GLU A 27 3.73 10.88 8.83
CA GLU A 27 3.45 10.18 7.57
C GLU A 27 2.09 10.61 7.01
N ALA A 28 1.06 10.68 7.86
CA ALA A 28 -0.27 11.11 7.46
C ALA A 28 -0.27 12.53 6.88
N ARG A 29 0.37 13.50 7.55
CA ARG A 29 0.48 14.88 7.06
C ARG A 29 1.19 14.96 5.72
N LEU A 30 2.33 14.28 5.58
CA LEU A 30 3.08 14.26 4.33
C LEU A 30 2.24 13.67 3.18
N MET A 31 1.57 12.56 3.44
CA MET A 31 0.68 11.93 2.47
C MET A 31 -0.47 12.89 2.09
N ASP A 32 -1.09 13.52 3.04
CA ASP A 32 -2.20 14.47 2.84
C ASP A 32 -1.81 15.66 1.97
N GLU A 33 -0.61 16.20 2.18
CA GLU A 33 -0.05 17.28 1.36
C GLU A 33 0.16 16.83 -0.10
N ARG A 34 0.59 15.59 -0.32
CA ARG A 34 0.89 15.06 -1.66
C ARG A 34 -0.34 14.60 -2.42
N LEU A 35 -1.30 13.98 -1.73
CA LEU A 35 -2.51 13.42 -2.34
C LEU A 35 -3.66 14.44 -2.42
N GLY A 36 -3.73 15.37 -1.48
CA GLY A 36 -4.80 16.36 -1.38
C GLY A 36 -6.15 15.76 -0.96
N ALA A 37 -7.20 16.54 -1.05
CA ALA A 37 -8.56 16.10 -0.72
C ALA A 37 -9.13 15.17 -1.79
N GLY A 38 -9.78 14.10 -1.35
CA GLY A 38 -10.37 13.08 -2.22
C GLY A 38 -11.56 13.58 -3.04
N ARG A 39 -12.46 14.37 -2.43
CA ARG A 39 -13.67 14.91 -3.08
C ARG A 39 -14.49 13.82 -3.78
N GLY A 40 -14.60 12.65 -3.15
CA GLY A 40 -15.31 11.49 -3.71
C GLY A 40 -14.56 10.73 -4.82
N ARG A 41 -13.33 11.12 -5.17
CA ARG A 41 -12.50 10.35 -6.11
C ARG A 41 -12.15 8.98 -5.51
N ARG A 42 -11.84 8.02 -6.38
CA ARG A 42 -11.57 6.65 -6.00
C ARG A 42 -10.13 6.47 -5.55
N ALA A 43 -9.93 5.71 -4.47
CA ALA A 43 -8.62 5.30 -3.98
C ALA A 43 -8.57 3.78 -3.78
N LEU A 44 -7.41 3.18 -4.03
CA LEU A 44 -7.11 1.77 -3.78
C LEU A 44 -5.94 1.69 -2.81
N ASP A 45 -6.13 0.97 -1.71
CA ASP A 45 -5.05 0.67 -0.75
C ASP A 45 -4.63 -0.80 -0.89
N ILE A 46 -3.42 -1.02 -1.40
CA ILE A 46 -2.87 -2.35 -1.69
C ILE A 46 -2.10 -2.87 -0.47
N GLY A 47 -2.49 -4.06 0.01
CA GLY A 47 -1.99 -4.64 1.26
C GLY A 47 -2.48 -3.83 2.45
N CYS A 48 -3.80 -3.62 2.50
CA CYS A 48 -4.42 -2.69 3.47
C CYS A 48 -4.30 -3.13 4.93
N GLY A 49 -3.96 -4.39 5.19
CA GLY A 49 -3.84 -4.94 6.54
C GLY A 49 -5.11 -4.73 7.36
N ASP A 50 -4.95 -4.15 8.55
CA ASP A 50 -6.07 -3.78 9.44
C ASP A 50 -6.90 -2.57 8.97
N GLY A 51 -6.58 -2.01 7.81
CA GLY A 51 -7.32 -0.94 7.15
C GLY A 51 -7.08 0.47 7.67
N SER A 52 -6.07 0.72 8.49
CA SER A 52 -5.84 2.05 9.09
C SER A 52 -5.62 3.15 8.05
N LEU A 53 -4.81 2.89 7.00
CA LEU A 53 -4.56 3.83 5.92
C LEU A 53 -5.80 4.05 5.04
N ALA A 54 -6.48 2.97 4.65
CA ALA A 54 -7.69 3.06 3.85
C ALA A 54 -8.80 3.85 4.56
N ARG A 55 -8.97 3.67 5.90
CA ARG A 55 -9.90 4.49 6.69
C ARG A 55 -9.51 5.95 6.74
N HIS A 56 -8.21 6.27 6.90
CA HIS A 56 -7.74 7.66 6.85
C HIS A 56 -8.09 8.32 5.49
N LEU A 57 -7.81 7.65 4.38
CA LEU A 57 -8.18 8.14 3.05
C LEU A 57 -9.69 8.34 2.91
N HIS A 58 -10.49 7.44 3.47
CA HIS A 58 -11.94 7.48 3.36
C HIS A 58 -12.55 8.59 4.22
N HIS A 59 -12.29 8.58 5.53
CA HIS A 59 -12.97 9.46 6.50
C HIS A 59 -12.35 10.84 6.57
N GLU A 60 -11.01 10.93 6.58
CA GLU A 60 -10.31 12.21 6.77
C GLU A 60 -10.07 12.92 5.43
N ARG A 61 -9.84 12.17 4.35
CA ARG A 61 -9.52 12.77 3.05
C ARG A 61 -10.67 12.77 2.07
N GLY A 62 -11.77 12.08 2.34
CA GLY A 62 -12.97 12.05 1.52
C GLY A 62 -12.81 11.31 0.19
N TYR A 63 -11.94 10.29 0.13
CA TYR A 63 -11.88 9.37 -1.00
C TYR A 63 -12.95 8.28 -0.86
N ARG A 64 -13.43 7.77 -1.98
CA ARG A 64 -14.14 6.48 -2.01
C ARG A 64 -13.08 5.40 -2.09
N THR A 65 -12.78 4.78 -0.95
CA THR A 65 -11.61 3.91 -0.80
C THR A 65 -12.01 2.45 -0.88
N THR A 66 -11.20 1.67 -1.59
CA THR A 66 -11.18 0.21 -1.57
C THR A 66 -9.86 -0.23 -0.94
N GLY A 67 -9.92 -1.04 0.10
CA GLY A 67 -8.76 -1.74 0.67
C GLY A 67 -8.73 -3.18 0.18
N ILE A 68 -7.57 -3.62 -0.30
CA ILE A 68 -7.35 -5.02 -0.66
C ILE A 68 -6.18 -5.62 0.12
N ASP A 69 -6.32 -6.85 0.56
CA ASP A 69 -5.24 -7.64 1.13
C ASP A 69 -5.34 -9.09 0.64
N ILE A 70 -4.21 -9.79 0.60
CA ILE A 70 -4.14 -11.19 0.21
C ILE A 70 -4.62 -12.12 1.34
N SER A 71 -4.61 -11.63 2.59
CA SER A 71 -5.06 -12.35 3.79
C SER A 71 -6.53 -12.07 4.07
N PRO A 72 -7.41 -13.08 4.06
CA PRO A 72 -8.80 -12.93 4.49
C PRO A 72 -8.91 -12.44 5.94
N THR A 73 -8.06 -12.93 6.86
CA THR A 73 -8.04 -12.47 8.26
C THR A 73 -7.74 -10.96 8.36
N ALA A 74 -6.82 -10.42 7.55
CA ALA A 74 -6.56 -8.98 7.52
C ALA A 74 -7.79 -8.20 7.06
N VAL A 75 -8.44 -8.66 6.01
CA VAL A 75 -9.66 -8.05 5.46
C VAL A 75 -10.82 -8.05 6.47
N ASP A 76 -11.04 -9.17 7.15
CA ASP A 76 -12.06 -9.31 8.18
C ASP A 76 -11.77 -8.37 9.37
N LEU A 77 -10.51 -8.27 9.77
CA LEU A 77 -10.08 -7.35 10.80
C LEU A 77 -10.32 -5.89 10.38
N ALA A 78 -9.96 -5.53 9.15
CA ALA A 78 -10.22 -4.20 8.62
C ALA A 78 -11.72 -3.86 8.66
N ALA A 79 -12.56 -4.77 8.20
CA ALA A 79 -14.02 -4.59 8.22
C ALA A 79 -14.59 -4.48 9.63
N SER A 80 -14.01 -5.22 10.60
CA SER A 80 -14.46 -5.20 11.99
C SER A 80 -14.24 -3.86 12.72
N HIS A 81 -13.33 -3.04 12.21
CA HIS A 81 -13.06 -1.71 12.75
C HIS A 81 -14.01 -0.62 12.23
N ASP A 82 -14.88 -0.92 11.27
CA ASP A 82 -15.86 0.04 10.79
C ASP A 82 -16.98 0.22 11.81
N ALA A 83 -17.36 1.47 12.09
CA ALA A 83 -18.38 1.79 13.10
C ALA A 83 -19.76 1.17 12.77
N ARG A 84 -20.04 0.97 11.49
CA ARG A 84 -21.23 0.29 10.97
C ARG A 84 -20.88 -0.41 9.66
N PRO A 85 -21.47 -1.57 9.36
CA PRO A 85 -21.30 -2.22 8.06
C PRO A 85 -21.59 -1.25 6.90
N GLY A 86 -20.64 -1.12 5.98
CA GLY A 86 -20.75 -0.27 4.80
C GLY A 86 -20.56 1.24 5.03
N SER A 87 -20.19 1.68 6.25
CA SER A 87 -19.88 3.09 6.51
C SER A 87 -18.42 3.47 6.27
N GLY A 88 -17.56 2.49 6.02
CA GLY A 88 -16.14 2.65 5.76
C GLY A 88 -15.76 2.33 4.31
N PRO A 89 -14.47 2.08 4.07
CA PRO A 89 -13.97 1.60 2.79
C PRO A 89 -14.63 0.30 2.35
N ALA A 90 -14.58 0.01 1.05
CA ALA A 90 -14.89 -1.33 0.56
C ALA A 90 -13.69 -2.25 0.82
N TRP A 91 -13.92 -3.41 1.42
CA TRP A 91 -12.87 -4.38 1.74
C TRP A 91 -12.96 -5.59 0.83
N ARG A 92 -11.80 -6.05 0.30
CA ARG A 92 -11.74 -7.20 -0.60
C ARG A 92 -10.50 -8.04 -0.33
N CYS A 93 -10.68 -9.36 -0.21
CA CYS A 93 -9.57 -10.29 -0.27
C CYS A 93 -9.16 -10.47 -1.73
N ALA A 94 -7.96 -10.03 -2.10
CA ALA A 94 -7.48 -10.07 -3.47
C ALA A 94 -5.95 -10.08 -3.53
N ASP A 95 -5.39 -10.87 -4.43
CA ASP A 95 -3.99 -10.83 -4.79
C ASP A 95 -3.79 -9.84 -5.96
N ILE A 96 -3.13 -8.74 -5.68
CA ILE A 96 -2.84 -7.72 -6.71
C ILE A 96 -1.87 -8.23 -7.76
N THR A 97 -1.10 -9.26 -7.51
CA THR A 97 -0.06 -9.76 -8.43
C THR A 97 -0.62 -10.73 -9.46
N THR A 98 -1.54 -11.60 -9.07
CA THR A 98 -2.07 -12.68 -9.92
C THR A 98 -3.58 -12.60 -10.13
N GLY A 99 -4.30 -11.90 -9.24
CA GLY A 99 -5.75 -11.81 -9.25
C GLY A 99 -6.32 -11.12 -10.50
N ASP A 100 -7.59 -11.37 -10.76
CA ASP A 100 -8.34 -10.70 -11.81
C ASP A 100 -8.65 -9.24 -11.41
N LEU A 101 -8.06 -8.27 -12.09
CA LEU A 101 -8.28 -6.85 -11.83
C LEU A 101 -9.71 -6.39 -12.15
N THR A 102 -10.44 -7.12 -12.99
CA THR A 102 -11.84 -6.81 -13.30
C THR A 102 -12.79 -7.12 -12.14
N ALA A 103 -12.33 -7.90 -11.16
CA ALA A 103 -13.05 -8.15 -9.91
C ALA A 103 -12.98 -6.98 -8.91
N LEU A 104 -12.12 -5.99 -9.16
CA LEU A 104 -12.10 -4.76 -8.36
C LEU A 104 -13.36 -3.94 -8.64
N PRO A 105 -13.89 -3.22 -7.61
CA PRO A 105 -15.16 -2.51 -7.76
C PRO A 105 -15.09 -1.32 -8.74
N ASP A 106 -13.90 -0.84 -9.04
CA ASP A 106 -13.68 0.31 -9.91
C ASP A 106 -12.61 0.00 -10.97
N PRO A 107 -12.77 0.49 -12.19
CA PRO A 107 -11.83 0.23 -13.27
C PRO A 107 -10.56 1.09 -13.21
N ALA A 108 -10.60 2.20 -12.46
CA ALA A 108 -9.45 3.10 -12.30
C ALA A 108 -9.54 3.92 -11.01
N TYR A 109 -8.38 4.30 -10.48
CA TYR A 109 -8.21 4.99 -9.21
C TYR A 109 -7.41 6.28 -9.36
N ALA A 110 -7.88 7.35 -8.74
CA ALA A 110 -7.14 8.61 -8.67
C ALA A 110 -5.93 8.54 -7.73
N VAL A 111 -5.99 7.65 -6.75
CA VAL A 111 -4.89 7.35 -5.82
C VAL A 111 -4.80 5.85 -5.64
N ILE A 112 -3.59 5.33 -5.74
CA ILE A 112 -3.25 3.96 -5.32
C ILE A 112 -2.18 4.08 -4.24
N THR A 113 -2.37 3.41 -3.10
CA THR A 113 -1.40 3.37 -2.02
C THR A 113 -0.82 1.96 -1.87
N CYS A 114 0.46 1.88 -1.52
CA CYS A 114 1.18 0.63 -1.23
C CYS A 114 2.16 0.90 -0.10
N ARG A 115 1.75 0.60 1.13
CA ARG A 115 2.50 0.93 2.34
C ARG A 115 3.12 -0.30 2.97
N LEU A 116 4.46 -0.37 2.99
CA LEU A 116 5.26 -1.48 3.56
C LEU A 116 5.04 -2.83 2.87
N VAL A 117 4.50 -2.81 1.65
CA VAL A 117 4.10 -4.01 0.87
C VAL A 117 4.98 -4.20 -0.36
N TYR A 118 5.40 -3.13 -1.05
CA TYR A 118 6.15 -3.20 -2.31
C TYR A 118 7.39 -4.12 -2.25
N ARG A 119 8.11 -4.12 -1.13
CA ARG A 119 9.28 -4.98 -0.92
C ARG A 119 8.99 -6.48 -1.07
N TRP A 120 7.74 -6.88 -0.81
CA TRP A 120 7.30 -8.27 -0.80
C TRP A 120 6.79 -8.76 -2.16
N MET A 121 6.75 -7.89 -3.16
CA MET A 121 6.38 -8.27 -4.52
C MET A 121 7.53 -9.03 -5.18
N ASP A 122 7.28 -10.28 -5.60
CA ASP A 122 8.29 -11.10 -6.28
C ASP A 122 8.61 -10.51 -7.66
N ASP A 123 7.59 -10.31 -8.50
CA ASP A 123 7.71 -9.61 -9.79
C ASP A 123 7.26 -8.16 -9.66
N LYS A 124 8.21 -7.30 -9.28
CA LYS A 124 7.96 -5.86 -9.13
C LYS A 124 7.61 -5.18 -10.45
N GLY A 125 8.14 -5.69 -11.57
CA GLY A 125 7.85 -5.16 -12.90
C GLY A 125 6.39 -5.40 -13.30
N ALA A 126 5.92 -6.63 -13.17
CA ALA A 126 4.52 -6.98 -13.40
C ALA A 126 3.59 -6.23 -12.44
N PHE A 127 3.94 -6.13 -11.16
CA PHE A 127 3.19 -5.36 -10.18
C PHE A 127 3.03 -3.88 -10.60
N LEU A 128 4.13 -3.21 -10.97
CA LEU A 128 4.10 -1.82 -11.41
C LEU A 128 3.29 -1.62 -12.70
N SER A 129 3.33 -2.58 -13.61
CA SER A 129 2.48 -2.57 -14.82
C SER A 129 1.00 -2.60 -14.47
N ARG A 130 0.59 -3.45 -13.52
CA ARG A 130 -0.79 -3.54 -13.03
C ARG A 130 -1.23 -2.25 -12.34
N VAL A 131 -0.36 -1.67 -11.51
CA VAL A 131 -0.62 -0.37 -10.86
C VAL A 131 -0.86 0.73 -11.91
N ARG A 132 0.02 0.82 -12.94
CA ARG A 132 -0.17 1.81 -14.02
C ARG A 132 -1.47 1.61 -14.79
N HIS A 133 -1.88 0.37 -15.00
CA HIS A 133 -3.16 0.04 -15.66
C HIS A 133 -4.36 0.51 -14.84
N LEU A 134 -4.27 0.44 -13.50
CA LEU A 134 -5.33 0.83 -12.59
C LEU A 134 -5.33 2.34 -12.26
N LEU A 135 -4.26 3.09 -12.56
CA LEU A 135 -4.24 4.52 -12.31
C LEU A 135 -5.10 5.28 -13.32
N ALA A 136 -5.97 6.13 -12.80
CA ALA A 136 -6.69 7.10 -13.61
C ALA A 136 -5.73 8.15 -14.21
N PRO A 137 -6.06 8.78 -15.33
CA PRO A 137 -5.29 9.90 -15.86
C PRO A 137 -5.03 10.96 -14.78
N GLY A 138 -3.76 11.37 -14.61
CA GLY A 138 -3.34 12.30 -13.56
C GLY A 138 -3.38 11.71 -12.13
N GLY A 139 -3.55 10.41 -12.01
CA GLY A 139 -3.53 9.70 -10.73
C GLY A 139 -2.16 9.70 -10.05
N ILE A 140 -2.13 9.28 -8.79
CA ILE A 140 -0.90 9.21 -7.98
C ILE A 140 -0.76 7.80 -7.43
N PHE A 141 0.41 7.22 -7.63
CA PHE A 141 0.83 6.04 -6.89
C PHE A 141 1.69 6.48 -5.70
N TRP A 142 1.18 6.24 -4.49
CA TRP A 142 1.84 6.54 -3.23
C TRP A 142 2.44 5.27 -2.64
N VAL A 143 3.77 5.24 -2.52
CA VAL A 143 4.49 4.11 -1.93
C VAL A 143 5.22 4.55 -0.69
N VAL A 144 5.13 3.76 0.37
CA VAL A 144 5.95 3.92 1.59
C VAL A 144 6.67 2.60 1.83
N THR A 145 7.99 2.65 1.89
CA THR A 145 8.81 1.46 2.10
C THR A 145 10.08 1.80 2.86
N GLU A 146 10.67 0.80 3.51
CA GLU A 146 12.01 0.92 4.07
C GLU A 146 13.05 0.87 2.94
N ILE A 147 14.16 1.58 3.15
CA ILE A 147 15.33 1.55 2.25
C ILE A 147 16.42 0.74 2.92
N ALA A 148 16.97 -0.23 2.21
CA ALA A 148 18.05 -1.07 2.72
C ALA A 148 19.26 -0.22 3.15
N GLY A 149 19.89 -0.59 4.25
CA GLY A 149 21.06 0.10 4.81
C GLY A 149 20.76 1.38 5.59
N ARG A 150 19.48 1.70 5.87
CA ARG A 150 19.13 2.85 6.74
C ARG A 150 19.05 2.50 8.21
N ARG A 151 18.87 1.24 8.53
CA ARG A 151 18.93 0.76 9.92
C ARG A 151 20.39 0.51 10.30
N GLU A 152 20.70 0.67 11.57
CA GLU A 152 22.02 0.29 12.09
C GLU A 152 22.27 -1.21 11.89
N ASP A 153 23.50 -1.60 11.62
CA ASP A 153 23.89 -3.00 11.40
C ASP A 153 23.57 -3.91 12.60
N THR A 154 23.43 -3.34 13.78
CA THR A 154 23.01 -4.02 15.01
C THR A 154 21.50 -4.30 15.08
N ASP A 155 20.69 -3.64 14.26
CA ASP A 155 19.25 -3.89 14.20
C ASP A 155 19.01 -5.24 13.50
N PRO A 156 18.27 -6.20 14.12
CA PRO A 156 17.90 -7.46 13.46
C PRO A 156 17.15 -7.29 12.13
N LEU A 157 16.57 -6.11 11.94
CA LEU A 157 15.82 -5.74 10.74
C LEU A 157 16.64 -4.91 9.74
N HIS A 158 17.96 -4.75 9.94
CA HIS A 158 18.82 -3.91 9.10
C HIS A 158 18.82 -4.29 7.61
N THR A 159 18.54 -5.57 7.30
CA THR A 159 18.39 -6.05 5.91
C THR A 159 17.02 -5.79 5.31
N LEU A 160 16.06 -5.32 6.13
CA LEU A 160 14.75 -4.95 5.63
C LEU A 160 14.84 -3.65 4.83
N GLY A 161 14.13 -3.62 3.71
CA GLY A 161 14.12 -2.47 2.83
C GLY A 161 14.31 -2.88 1.38
N ILE A 162 14.01 -1.97 0.48
CA ILE A 162 14.29 -2.16 -0.93
C ILE A 162 15.72 -1.73 -1.26
N SER A 163 16.36 -2.46 -2.16
CA SER A 163 17.70 -2.18 -2.66
C SER A 163 17.72 -0.94 -3.57
N PRO A 164 18.91 -0.38 -3.90
CA PRO A 164 19.04 0.68 -4.91
C PRO A 164 18.43 0.29 -6.26
N ALA A 165 18.65 -0.94 -6.74
CA ALA A 165 18.09 -1.42 -8.00
C ALA A 165 16.55 -1.52 -7.97
N GLU A 166 15.98 -1.97 -6.86
CA GLU A 166 14.51 -1.98 -6.69
C GLU A 166 13.94 -0.56 -6.55
N THR A 167 14.71 0.38 -6.00
CA THR A 167 14.34 1.80 -5.95
C THR A 167 14.33 2.40 -7.35
N GLU A 168 15.35 2.12 -8.17
CA GLU A 168 15.43 2.54 -9.57
C GLU A 168 14.25 1.97 -10.38
N LEU A 169 13.96 0.68 -10.22
CA LEU A 169 12.81 0.05 -10.87
C LEU A 169 11.49 0.72 -10.46
N LEU A 170 11.30 0.99 -9.16
CA LEU A 170 10.10 1.66 -8.64
C LEU A 170 9.90 3.04 -9.27
N THR A 171 10.99 3.81 -9.42
CA THR A 171 10.94 5.20 -9.88
C THR A 171 11.05 5.36 -11.39
N SER A 172 11.36 4.29 -12.14
CA SER A 172 11.48 4.35 -13.60
C SER A 172 10.12 4.46 -14.30
N GLY A 173 10.09 5.17 -15.42
CA GLY A 173 8.92 5.26 -16.30
C GLY A 173 7.74 6.07 -15.75
N TRP A 174 7.98 6.95 -14.78
CA TRP A 174 7.03 7.95 -14.29
C TRP A 174 7.41 9.34 -14.79
N SER A 175 6.43 10.17 -15.13
CA SER A 175 6.67 11.55 -15.56
C SER A 175 7.07 12.46 -14.39
N SER A 176 6.65 12.12 -13.18
CA SER A 176 7.00 12.84 -11.95
C SER A 176 7.27 11.88 -10.80
N VAL A 177 8.40 12.09 -10.14
CA VAL A 177 8.83 11.35 -8.95
C VAL A 177 9.15 12.35 -7.85
N GLN A 178 8.36 12.34 -6.80
CA GLN A 178 8.63 13.13 -5.59
C GLN A 178 8.87 12.19 -4.43
N THR A 179 9.91 12.46 -3.64
CA THR A 179 10.29 11.63 -2.50
C THR A 179 10.40 12.45 -1.23
N ALA A 180 10.17 11.81 -0.10
CA ALA A 180 10.45 12.35 1.22
C ALA A 180 10.88 11.23 2.17
N ASP A 181 11.79 11.53 3.06
CA ASP A 181 12.28 10.58 4.05
C ASP A 181 11.63 10.81 5.42
N LEU A 182 11.24 9.71 6.05
CA LEU A 182 10.68 9.66 7.39
C LEU A 182 11.41 8.55 8.16
N ASP A 183 12.54 8.90 8.80
CA ASP A 183 13.40 7.96 9.50
C ASP A 183 13.90 6.87 8.52
N VAL A 184 13.67 5.60 8.84
CA VAL A 184 14.05 4.46 7.98
C VAL A 184 13.19 4.33 6.71
N LEU A 185 12.04 4.99 6.69
CA LEU A 185 11.09 4.95 5.58
C LEU A 185 11.43 5.99 4.52
N ARG A 186 11.09 5.68 3.28
CA ARG A 186 10.97 6.64 2.19
C ARG A 186 9.58 6.57 1.59
N CYS A 187 9.00 7.75 1.41
CA CYS A 187 7.73 7.96 0.74
C CYS A 187 7.98 8.39 -0.71
N PHE A 188 7.22 7.84 -1.62
CA PHE A 188 7.27 8.17 -3.04
C PHE A 188 5.88 8.58 -3.51
N ALA A 189 5.77 9.73 -4.17
CA ALA A 189 4.59 10.13 -4.93
C ALA A 189 4.94 10.08 -6.42
N LEU A 190 4.38 9.11 -7.12
CA LEU A 190 4.70 8.77 -8.49
C LEU A 190 3.50 9.10 -9.40
N ARG A 191 3.73 9.77 -10.53
CA ARG A 191 2.70 10.15 -11.49
C ARG A 191 3.06 9.65 -12.88
N PRO A 192 2.08 9.10 -13.64
CA PRO A 192 2.27 8.72 -15.04
C PRO A 192 2.64 9.89 -15.93
#